data_74ada95c33ec0ec621bd539bcd7001e0
#
_entry.id   74ada95c33ec0ec621bd539bcd7001e0
#
_cell.length_a   1.000
_cell.length_b   1.000
_cell.length_c   1.000
_cell.angle_alpha   90.00
_cell.angle_beta   90.00
_cell.angle_gamma   90.00
#
_symmetry.space_group_name_H-M   'P 1'
#
loop_
_entity.id
_entity.type
_entity.pdbx_description
1 polymer ?
#
loop_
_entity_poly.entity_id
_entity_poly.type
_entity_poly.pdbx_seq_one_letter_code
_entity_poly.pdbx_strand_id
1 'polypeptide(L)'
;KESARLKWIAYKDQFFSTVLIAGEAFESAQLESTPQNTMSGHIKEYKTTASLPFDITGKKFVDLKYYLGPNHYNTLKAYDKDVASPDKLHLNELVPLGWKIVAWINKALVIPMFDLFMSWGLHIGLVILLMTLVIKLILLPFVWASNKSSAKMRVLKPQLDEINAKYPPEKMQERQQATMALYQKAGVSPMS
;
A
#
# COMPACT_ATOMS: atom_id res chain seq x y z
N LYS A 1 -16.14 -14.85 16.54
CA LYS A 1 -17.54 -14.65 16.09
C LYS A 1 -17.71 -13.16 15.80
N GLU A 2 -17.75 -12.80 14.54
CA GLU A 2 -18.18 -11.45 14.17
C GLU A 2 -19.69 -11.47 13.94
N SER A 3 -20.39 -10.61 14.64
CA SER A 3 -21.84 -10.40 14.52
C SER A 3 -22.19 -9.30 13.51
N ALA A 4 -21.23 -8.85 12.73
CA ALA A 4 -21.45 -7.85 11.68
C ALA A 4 -22.11 -8.49 10.45
N ARG A 5 -23.04 -7.80 9.81
CA ARG A 5 -23.60 -8.20 8.51
C ARG A 5 -22.50 -8.13 7.45
N LEU A 6 -22.00 -9.27 7.03
CA LEU A 6 -20.93 -9.38 6.04
C LEU A 6 -21.54 -9.59 4.64
N LYS A 7 -21.13 -8.79 3.67
CA LYS A 7 -21.55 -8.95 2.27
C LYS A 7 -20.69 -9.94 1.49
N TRP A 8 -19.48 -10.22 1.98
CA TRP A 8 -18.57 -11.18 1.35
C TRP A 8 -17.61 -11.80 2.36
N ILE A 9 -17.09 -12.96 1.99
CA ILE A 9 -16.06 -13.70 2.71
C ILE A 9 -14.95 -14.01 1.72
N ALA A 10 -13.70 -13.67 2.06
CA ALA A 10 -12.57 -13.89 1.18
C ALA A 10 -11.47 -14.74 1.81
N TYR A 11 -10.95 -15.66 1.04
CA TYR A 11 -9.70 -16.37 1.28
C TYR A 11 -8.66 -15.82 0.31
N LYS A 12 -7.73 -15.08 0.88
CA LYS A 12 -6.69 -14.41 0.14
C LYS A 12 -5.39 -15.17 0.24
N ASP A 13 -4.79 -15.47 -0.90
CA ASP A 13 -3.40 -15.86 -1.05
C ASP A 13 -2.56 -14.70 -1.57
N GLN A 14 -1.26 -14.92 -1.83
CA GLN A 14 -0.33 -13.87 -2.26
C GLN A 14 -0.77 -13.17 -3.55
N PHE A 15 -1.19 -13.92 -4.56
CA PHE A 15 -1.51 -13.39 -5.89
C PHE A 15 -2.97 -13.58 -6.29
N PHE A 16 -3.69 -14.49 -5.64
CA PHE A 16 -5.07 -14.85 -5.97
C PHE A 16 -5.96 -14.77 -4.74
N SER A 17 -7.23 -14.55 -4.98
CA SER A 17 -8.25 -14.62 -3.93
C SER A 17 -9.46 -15.40 -4.41
N THR A 18 -10.04 -16.13 -3.47
CA THR A 18 -11.38 -16.72 -3.60
C THR A 18 -12.32 -15.90 -2.73
N VAL A 19 -13.33 -15.29 -3.34
CA VAL A 19 -14.30 -14.45 -2.62
C VAL A 19 -15.71 -14.99 -2.86
N LEU A 20 -16.40 -15.31 -1.78
CA LEU A 20 -17.84 -15.60 -1.79
C LEU A 20 -18.59 -14.31 -1.48
N ILE A 21 -19.38 -13.86 -2.43
CA ILE A 21 -20.19 -12.63 -2.36
C ILE A 21 -21.65 -13.04 -2.22
N ALA A 22 -22.33 -12.49 -1.22
CA ALA A 22 -23.77 -12.68 -1.04
C ALA A 22 -24.55 -11.46 -1.53
N GLY A 23 -25.64 -11.71 -2.25
CA GLY A 23 -26.57 -10.66 -2.65
C GLY A 23 -27.29 -10.02 -1.45
N GLU A 24 -27.71 -10.86 -0.50
CA GLU A 24 -28.11 -10.45 0.85
C GLU A 24 -26.99 -10.78 1.82
N ALA A 25 -26.71 -9.85 2.76
CA ALA A 25 -25.60 -10.02 3.69
C ALA A 25 -25.76 -11.26 4.57
N PHE A 26 -24.66 -11.93 4.87
CA PHE A 26 -24.61 -13.01 5.86
C PHE A 26 -25.03 -12.47 7.22
N GLU A 27 -25.87 -13.23 7.93
CA GLU A 27 -26.28 -12.90 9.30
C GLU A 27 -25.17 -13.19 10.30
N SER A 28 -24.44 -14.26 10.08
CA SER A 28 -23.26 -14.60 10.86
C SER A 28 -22.26 -15.39 10.02
N ALA A 29 -20.98 -15.24 10.34
CA ALA A 29 -19.92 -16.05 9.75
C ALA A 29 -18.89 -16.44 10.83
N GLN A 30 -18.47 -17.69 10.78
CA GLN A 30 -17.36 -18.21 11.57
C GLN A 30 -16.29 -18.68 10.59
N LEU A 31 -15.12 -18.05 10.66
CA LEU A 31 -13.98 -18.39 9.85
C LEU A 31 -12.91 -19.06 10.69
N GLU A 32 -12.47 -20.23 10.26
CA GLU A 32 -11.40 -20.99 10.88
C GLU A 32 -10.25 -21.12 9.90
N SER A 33 -9.03 -20.99 10.39
CA SER A 33 -7.82 -21.11 9.58
C SER A 33 -6.82 -21.96 10.34
N THR A 34 -6.53 -23.14 9.80
CA THR A 34 -5.64 -24.13 10.42
C THR A 34 -4.39 -24.30 9.54
N PRO A 35 -3.19 -23.98 10.07
CA PRO A 35 -1.96 -24.29 9.35
C PRO A 35 -1.82 -25.81 9.26
N GLN A 36 -1.49 -26.32 8.08
CA GLN A 36 -1.27 -27.74 7.83
C GLN A 36 0.22 -28.09 7.91
N ASN A 37 0.50 -29.36 8.20
CA ASN A 37 1.88 -29.83 8.25
C ASN A 37 2.49 -29.80 6.83
N THR A 38 3.76 -29.43 6.71
CA THR A 38 4.51 -29.33 5.46
C THR A 38 4.50 -30.60 4.60
N MET A 39 4.26 -31.77 5.22
CA MET A 39 4.16 -33.05 4.51
C MET A 39 2.82 -33.30 3.83
N SER A 40 1.77 -32.53 4.13
CA SER A 40 0.43 -32.71 3.55
C SER A 40 0.28 -32.14 2.14
N GLY A 41 1.27 -31.43 1.62
CA GLY A 41 1.21 -30.72 0.35
C GLY A 41 0.32 -29.45 0.38
N HIS A 42 -0.30 -29.17 1.51
CA HIS A 42 -1.13 -27.99 1.76
C HIS A 42 -0.52 -27.13 2.85
N ILE A 43 -0.50 -25.82 2.64
CA ILE A 43 0.07 -24.87 3.61
C ILE A 43 -0.96 -24.53 4.68
N LYS A 44 -2.22 -24.41 4.29
CA LYS A 44 -3.28 -23.92 5.16
C LYS A 44 -4.65 -24.45 4.73
N GLU A 45 -5.48 -24.76 5.70
CA GLU A 45 -6.88 -25.11 5.47
C GLU A 45 -7.77 -23.99 6.01
N TYR A 46 -8.76 -23.62 5.21
CA TYR A 46 -9.76 -22.65 5.59
C TYR A 46 -11.13 -23.29 5.64
N LYS A 47 -11.84 -23.07 6.73
CA LYS A 47 -13.21 -23.53 6.91
C LYS A 47 -14.11 -22.37 7.29
N THR A 48 -15.21 -22.22 6.58
CA THR A 48 -16.22 -21.21 6.92
C THR A 48 -17.57 -21.86 7.13
N THR A 49 -18.21 -21.43 8.21
CA THR A 49 -19.63 -21.70 8.46
C THR A 49 -20.33 -20.35 8.52
N ALA A 50 -21.26 -20.11 7.60
CA ALA A 50 -21.98 -18.86 7.50
C ALA A 50 -23.49 -19.12 7.41
N SER A 51 -24.29 -18.27 8.02
CA SER A 51 -25.76 -18.29 7.93
C SER A 51 -26.26 -17.18 7.01
N LEU A 52 -27.25 -17.53 6.20
CA LEU A 52 -27.94 -16.63 5.32
C LEU A 52 -29.43 -16.64 5.63
N PRO A 53 -30.12 -15.50 5.49
CA PRO A 53 -31.56 -15.48 5.61
C PRO A 53 -32.19 -16.37 4.52
N PHE A 54 -33.02 -17.30 4.94
CA PHE A 54 -33.69 -18.24 4.06
C PHE A 54 -35.19 -18.05 4.09
N ASP A 55 -35.80 -17.85 2.93
CA ASP A 55 -37.27 -17.74 2.80
C ASP A 55 -37.89 -19.12 2.54
N ILE A 56 -38.54 -19.67 3.56
CA ILE A 56 -39.25 -20.95 3.51
C ILE A 56 -40.37 -20.94 2.47
N THR A 57 -40.89 -19.77 2.09
CA THR A 57 -41.97 -19.67 1.09
C THR A 57 -41.50 -19.84 -0.36
N GLY A 58 -40.18 -19.88 -0.59
CA GLY A 58 -39.56 -20.05 -1.88
C GLY A 58 -39.73 -18.85 -2.84
N LYS A 59 -40.16 -17.67 -2.30
CA LYS A 59 -40.34 -16.45 -3.10
C LYS A 59 -39.07 -15.65 -3.27
N LYS A 60 -38.08 -15.84 -2.40
CA LYS A 60 -36.77 -15.19 -2.47
C LYS A 60 -35.69 -16.21 -2.76
N PHE A 61 -34.86 -15.88 -3.74
CA PHE A 61 -33.67 -16.68 -4.07
C PHE A 61 -32.46 -16.12 -3.34
N VAL A 62 -31.58 -17.01 -2.86
CA VAL A 62 -30.28 -16.63 -2.30
C VAL A 62 -29.31 -16.48 -3.46
N ASP A 63 -28.91 -15.25 -3.78
CA ASP A 63 -27.91 -14.95 -4.81
C ASP A 63 -26.52 -15.04 -4.19
N LEU A 64 -25.71 -15.99 -4.65
CA LEU A 64 -24.32 -16.17 -4.26
C LEU A 64 -23.44 -16.12 -5.50
N LYS A 65 -22.39 -15.31 -5.43
CA LYS A 65 -21.40 -15.18 -6.51
C LYS A 65 -20.01 -15.54 -5.99
N TYR A 66 -19.27 -16.29 -6.79
CA TYR A 66 -17.87 -16.55 -6.53
C TYR A 66 -16.99 -15.69 -7.44
N TYR A 67 -16.03 -15.00 -6.83
CA TYR A 67 -14.89 -14.47 -7.53
C TYR A 67 -13.70 -15.41 -7.28
N LEU A 68 -13.11 -15.92 -8.35
CA LEU A 68 -11.89 -16.74 -8.33
C LEU A 68 -10.92 -16.08 -9.31
N GLY A 69 -9.94 -15.35 -8.77
CA GLY A 69 -9.10 -14.57 -9.66
C GLY A 69 -7.93 -13.87 -9.00
N PRO A 70 -7.14 -13.15 -9.79
CA PRO A 70 -5.95 -12.46 -9.32
C PRO A 70 -6.30 -11.28 -8.40
N ASN A 71 -5.38 -10.97 -7.47
CA ASN A 71 -5.46 -9.79 -6.62
C ASN A 71 -5.13 -8.51 -7.42
N HIS A 72 -5.90 -8.24 -8.47
CA HIS A 72 -5.69 -7.09 -9.33
C HIS A 72 -6.61 -5.94 -8.91
N TYR A 73 -6.01 -4.80 -8.53
CA TYR A 73 -6.71 -3.67 -7.92
C TYR A 73 -7.89 -3.16 -8.75
N ASN A 74 -7.68 -2.93 -10.05
CA ASN A 74 -8.72 -2.37 -10.93
C ASN A 74 -9.85 -3.37 -11.20
N THR A 75 -9.54 -4.66 -11.31
CA THR A 75 -10.56 -5.73 -11.45
C THR A 75 -11.46 -5.79 -10.22
N LEU A 76 -10.87 -5.77 -9.03
CA LEU A 76 -11.62 -5.80 -7.78
C LEU A 76 -12.41 -4.50 -7.54
N LYS A 77 -11.85 -3.36 -7.93
CA LYS A 77 -12.53 -2.06 -7.86
C LYS A 77 -13.72 -1.97 -8.81
N ALA A 78 -13.69 -2.68 -9.93
CA ALA A 78 -14.77 -2.67 -10.91
C ALA A 78 -16.09 -3.23 -10.37
N TYR A 79 -16.05 -4.06 -9.31
CA TYR A 79 -17.27 -4.53 -8.62
C TYR A 79 -18.07 -3.41 -7.96
N ASP A 80 -17.42 -2.29 -7.63
CA ASP A 80 -18.07 -1.12 -7.05
C ASP A 80 -18.40 -0.03 -8.07
N LYS A 81 -18.12 -0.29 -9.37
CA LYS A 81 -18.46 0.63 -10.43
C LYS A 81 -19.99 0.68 -10.56
N ASP A 82 -20.53 1.87 -10.56
CA ASP A 82 -21.98 2.12 -10.68
C ASP A 82 -22.84 1.60 -9.51
N VAL A 83 -22.20 1.21 -8.40
CA VAL A 83 -22.89 0.79 -7.17
C VAL A 83 -22.93 1.96 -6.20
N ALA A 84 -24.13 2.30 -5.71
CA ALA A 84 -24.32 3.35 -4.71
C ALA A 84 -23.78 2.91 -3.33
N SER A 85 -23.20 3.85 -2.58
CA SER A 85 -22.99 3.63 -1.14
C SER A 85 -24.37 3.58 -0.45
N PRO A 86 -24.68 2.60 0.41
CA PRO A 86 -23.82 1.70 1.18
C PRO A 86 -23.60 0.31 0.58
N ASP A 87 -23.97 0.07 -0.67
CA ASP A 87 -23.94 -1.28 -1.25
C ASP A 87 -22.60 -1.71 -1.82
N LYS A 88 -21.60 -0.83 -1.81
CA LYS A 88 -20.23 -1.12 -2.25
C LYS A 88 -19.62 -2.27 -1.47
N LEU A 89 -18.93 -3.14 -2.19
CA LEU A 89 -18.26 -4.30 -1.63
C LEU A 89 -16.84 -4.01 -1.14
N HIS A 90 -16.19 -2.96 -1.69
CA HIS A 90 -14.81 -2.58 -1.36
C HIS A 90 -13.79 -3.72 -1.52
N LEU A 91 -13.99 -4.61 -2.50
CA LEU A 91 -13.09 -5.75 -2.74
C LEU A 91 -11.65 -5.33 -3.07
N ASN A 92 -11.45 -4.11 -3.57
CA ASN A 92 -10.12 -3.55 -3.81
C ASN A 92 -9.28 -3.41 -2.53
N GLU A 93 -9.88 -3.45 -1.34
CA GLU A 93 -9.16 -3.44 -0.06
C GLU A 93 -8.42 -4.75 0.21
N LEU A 94 -8.77 -5.84 -0.51
CA LEU A 94 -8.00 -7.07 -0.50
C LEU A 94 -6.56 -6.87 -1.02
N VAL A 95 -6.31 -5.82 -1.81
CA VAL A 95 -4.97 -5.47 -2.29
C VAL A 95 -4.33 -4.47 -1.33
N PRO A 96 -3.36 -4.89 -0.48
CA PRO A 96 -2.72 -3.98 0.45
C PRO A 96 -1.78 -3.05 -0.30
N LEU A 97 -2.16 -1.78 -0.41
CA LEU A 97 -1.36 -0.76 -1.09
C LEU A 97 -0.37 -0.06 -0.13
N GLY A 98 -0.29 -0.50 1.13
CA GLY A 98 0.59 0.06 2.13
C GLY A 98 0.03 1.30 2.85
N TRP A 99 0.91 2.09 3.45
CA TRP A 99 0.57 3.31 4.19
C TRP A 99 -0.21 4.30 3.33
N LYS A 100 -1.01 5.20 3.93
CA LYS A 100 -1.88 6.15 3.21
C LYS A 100 -1.14 6.94 2.12
N ILE A 101 0.09 7.41 2.41
CA ILE A 101 0.91 8.15 1.44
C ILE A 101 1.37 7.22 0.31
N VAL A 102 1.86 6.02 0.66
CA VAL A 102 2.31 5.02 -0.32
C VAL A 102 1.12 4.53 -1.16
N ALA A 103 -0.02 4.29 -0.53
CA ALA A 103 -1.25 3.91 -1.21
C ALA A 103 -1.73 4.99 -2.19
N TRP A 104 -1.59 6.27 -1.84
CA TRP A 104 -1.91 7.37 -2.73
C TRP A 104 -0.98 7.40 -3.95
N ILE A 105 0.34 7.28 -3.74
CA ILE A 105 1.32 7.22 -4.85
C ILE A 105 1.03 6.01 -5.74
N ASN A 106 0.75 4.85 -5.16
CA ASN A 106 0.42 3.65 -5.92
C ASN A 106 -0.83 3.85 -6.77
N LYS A 107 -1.90 4.44 -6.22
CA LYS A 107 -3.15 4.69 -6.94
C LYS A 107 -3.03 5.78 -8.01
N ALA A 108 -2.26 6.85 -7.73
CA ALA A 108 -2.17 8.00 -8.60
C ALA A 108 -1.09 7.87 -9.69
N LEU A 109 -0.03 7.13 -9.44
CA LEU A 109 1.12 7.04 -10.32
C LEU A 109 1.41 5.60 -10.79
N VAL A 110 1.63 4.67 -9.86
CA VAL A 110 2.16 3.33 -10.19
C VAL A 110 1.15 2.50 -10.97
N ILE A 111 -0.09 2.40 -10.49
CA ILE A 111 -1.12 1.59 -11.13
C ILE A 111 -1.49 2.13 -12.53
N PRO A 112 -1.80 3.44 -12.70
CA PRO A 112 -2.12 3.97 -14.03
C PRO A 112 -0.96 3.84 -15.03
N MET A 113 0.28 4.04 -14.57
CA MET A 113 1.47 3.91 -15.41
C MET A 113 1.69 2.44 -15.83
N PHE A 114 1.49 1.50 -14.93
CA PHE A 114 1.56 0.07 -15.23
C PHE A 114 0.51 -0.32 -16.27
N ASP A 115 -0.75 0.07 -16.05
CA ASP A 115 -1.84 -0.22 -16.99
C ASP A 115 -1.59 0.40 -18.37
N LEU A 116 -1.05 1.64 -18.39
CA LEU A 116 -0.67 2.30 -19.64
C LEU A 116 0.38 1.51 -20.43
N PHE A 117 1.47 1.09 -19.78
CA PHE A 117 2.52 0.32 -20.46
C PHE A 117 2.05 -1.08 -20.87
N MET A 118 1.20 -1.71 -20.05
CA MET A 118 0.59 -2.98 -20.40
C MET A 118 -0.36 -2.86 -21.60
N SER A 119 -1.08 -1.74 -21.75
CA SER A 119 -1.97 -1.49 -22.88
C SER A 119 -1.23 -1.37 -24.22
N TRP A 120 0.07 -1.06 -24.20
CA TRP A 120 0.92 -1.04 -25.39
C TRP A 120 1.34 -2.45 -25.85
N GLY A 121 0.90 -3.52 -25.15
CA GLY A 121 1.26 -4.90 -25.47
C GLY A 121 2.73 -5.25 -25.17
N LEU A 122 3.40 -4.48 -24.33
CA LEU A 122 4.80 -4.69 -23.98
C LEU A 122 4.95 -5.92 -23.09
N HIS A 123 6.06 -6.64 -23.26
CA HIS A 123 6.44 -7.73 -22.35
C HIS A 123 6.65 -7.20 -20.92
N ILE A 124 6.18 -7.94 -19.92
CA ILE A 124 6.21 -7.52 -18.52
C ILE A 124 7.58 -7.03 -18.03
N GLY A 125 8.67 -7.67 -18.47
CA GLY A 125 10.04 -7.25 -18.15
C GLY A 125 10.36 -5.84 -18.66
N LEU A 126 9.91 -5.49 -19.87
CA LEU A 126 10.09 -4.16 -20.43
C LEU A 126 9.23 -3.13 -19.71
N VAL A 127 8.01 -3.50 -19.32
CA VAL A 127 7.14 -2.64 -18.50
C VAL A 127 7.83 -2.27 -17.19
N ILE A 128 8.40 -3.25 -16.47
CA ILE A 128 9.12 -3.00 -15.21
C ILE A 128 10.34 -2.10 -15.43
N LEU A 129 11.08 -2.31 -16.52
CA LEU A 129 12.24 -1.49 -16.86
C LEU A 129 11.82 -0.03 -17.12
N LEU A 130 10.79 0.18 -17.94
CA LEU A 130 10.27 1.53 -18.24
C LEU A 130 9.72 2.20 -16.98
N MET A 131 8.96 1.51 -16.16
CA MET A 131 8.49 2.02 -14.88
C MET A 131 9.64 2.49 -14.00
N THR A 132 10.69 1.67 -13.88
CA THR A 132 11.88 2.00 -13.10
C THR A 132 12.56 3.25 -13.64
N LEU A 133 12.68 3.39 -14.97
CA LEU A 133 13.26 4.56 -15.62
C LEU A 133 12.45 5.82 -15.31
N VAL A 134 11.13 5.78 -15.51
CA VAL A 134 10.25 6.92 -15.25
C VAL A 134 10.31 7.35 -13.78
N ILE A 135 10.24 6.39 -12.84
CA ILE A 135 10.33 6.70 -11.41
C ILE A 135 11.68 7.35 -11.08
N LYS A 136 12.79 6.84 -11.64
CA LYS A 136 14.12 7.43 -11.46
C LYS A 136 14.20 8.85 -12.03
N LEU A 137 13.60 9.10 -13.19
CA LEU A 137 13.55 10.45 -13.77
C LEU A 137 12.75 11.42 -12.89
N ILE A 138 11.62 10.99 -12.34
CA ILE A 138 10.82 11.80 -11.39
C ILE A 138 11.61 12.12 -10.13
N LEU A 139 12.39 11.16 -9.62
CA LEU A 139 13.17 11.32 -8.38
C LEU A 139 14.49 12.07 -8.63
N LEU A 140 14.98 12.15 -9.86
CA LEU A 140 16.28 12.73 -10.21
C LEU A 140 16.48 14.16 -9.66
N PRO A 141 15.52 15.11 -9.79
CA PRO A 141 15.69 16.46 -9.25
C PRO A 141 15.83 16.46 -7.71
N PHE A 142 15.12 15.57 -7.02
CA PHE A 142 15.21 15.43 -5.56
C PHE A 142 16.56 14.86 -5.11
N VAL A 143 17.02 13.82 -5.81
CA VAL A 143 18.33 13.18 -5.56
C VAL A 143 19.46 14.19 -5.84
N TRP A 144 19.35 14.99 -6.92
CA TRP A 144 20.34 16.00 -7.24
C TRP A 144 20.40 17.11 -6.18
N ALA A 145 19.22 17.58 -5.73
CA ALA A 145 19.14 18.58 -4.66
C ALA A 145 19.74 18.06 -3.35
N SER A 146 19.43 16.81 -2.98
CA SER A 146 19.98 16.14 -1.78
C SER A 146 21.49 15.96 -1.88
N ASN A 147 22.01 15.49 -3.01
CA ASN A 147 23.44 15.35 -3.22
C ASN A 147 24.18 16.69 -3.16
N LYS A 148 23.59 17.75 -3.74
CA LYS A 148 24.13 19.10 -3.65
C LYS A 148 24.20 19.61 -2.20
N SER A 149 23.14 19.38 -1.42
CA SER A 149 23.09 19.69 0.00
C SER A 149 24.16 18.93 0.77
N SER A 150 24.27 17.63 0.55
CA SER A 150 25.27 16.77 1.19
C SER A 150 26.70 17.16 0.85
N ALA A 151 26.97 17.57 -0.39
CA ALA A 151 28.29 18.07 -0.80
C ALA A 151 28.64 19.37 -0.09
N LYS A 152 27.71 20.31 0.03
CA LYS A 152 27.91 21.55 0.82
C LYS A 152 28.17 21.26 2.28
N MET A 153 27.44 20.29 2.89
CA MET A 153 27.66 19.88 4.27
C MET A 153 29.08 19.34 4.52
N ARG A 154 29.64 18.59 3.56
CA ARG A 154 31.04 18.10 3.65
C ARG A 154 32.05 19.25 3.66
N VAL A 155 31.84 20.29 2.86
CA VAL A 155 32.70 21.49 2.81
C VAL A 155 32.59 22.29 4.13
N LEU A 156 31.41 22.29 4.76
CA LEU A 156 31.16 22.99 6.02
C LEU A 156 31.72 22.25 7.26
N LYS A 157 32.09 20.97 7.11
CA LYS A 157 32.57 20.15 8.22
C LYS A 157 33.70 20.78 9.03
N PRO A 158 34.80 21.33 8.44
CA PRO A 158 35.87 21.98 9.23
C PRO A 158 35.36 23.15 10.05
N GLN A 159 34.44 23.98 9.50
CA GLN A 159 33.86 25.09 10.23
C GLN A 159 32.93 24.64 11.36
N LEU A 160 32.25 23.51 11.19
CA LEU A 160 31.47 22.88 12.28
C LEU A 160 32.39 22.36 13.39
N ASP A 161 33.54 21.79 13.03
CA ASP A 161 34.51 21.28 13.98
C ASP A 161 35.13 22.45 14.79
N GLU A 162 35.38 23.60 14.17
CA GLU A 162 35.80 24.84 14.86
C GLU A 162 34.72 25.34 15.83
N ILE A 163 33.46 25.36 15.44
CA ILE A 163 32.34 25.72 16.33
C ILE A 163 32.26 24.74 17.51
N ASN A 164 32.39 23.45 17.26
CA ASN A 164 32.35 22.42 18.30
C ASN A 164 33.55 22.57 19.29
N ALA A 165 34.72 22.95 18.80
CA ALA A 165 35.90 23.22 19.62
C ALA A 165 35.75 24.50 20.44
N LYS A 166 35.09 25.53 19.88
CA LYS A 166 34.93 26.84 20.52
C LYS A 166 33.89 26.82 21.64
N TYR A 167 32.85 26.00 21.51
CA TYR A 167 31.75 25.92 22.48
C TYR A 167 31.76 24.56 23.19
N PRO A 168 32.17 24.51 24.49
CA PRO A 168 32.17 23.27 25.25
C PRO A 168 30.75 22.72 25.47
N PRO A 169 30.61 21.43 25.86
CA PRO A 169 29.32 20.77 26.03
C PRO A 169 28.32 21.50 26.95
N GLU A 170 28.83 22.29 27.89
CA GLU A 170 28.03 23.07 28.84
C GLU A 170 27.28 24.23 28.17
N LYS A 171 27.75 24.72 27.02
CA LYS A 171 27.16 25.81 26.24
C LYS A 171 26.40 25.34 25.01
N MET A 172 25.60 24.29 25.18
CA MET A 172 24.88 23.61 24.07
C MET A 172 23.98 24.57 23.27
N GLN A 173 23.34 25.55 23.92
CA GLN A 173 22.45 26.49 23.23
C GLN A 173 23.24 27.45 22.32
N GLU A 174 24.36 28.00 22.79
CA GLU A 174 25.22 28.89 21.99
C GLU A 174 25.81 28.14 20.78
N ARG A 175 26.25 26.90 21.00
CA ARG A 175 26.74 26.01 19.94
C ARG A 175 25.67 25.73 18.88
N GLN A 176 24.43 25.45 19.31
CA GLN A 176 23.30 25.17 18.40
C GLN A 176 22.93 26.41 17.59
N GLN A 177 22.92 27.61 18.21
CA GLN A 177 22.67 28.85 17.50
C GLN A 177 23.79 29.17 16.48
N ALA A 178 25.06 29.01 16.84
CA ALA A 178 26.19 29.21 15.94
C ALA A 178 26.15 28.22 14.75
N THR A 179 25.79 26.95 15.00
CA THR A 179 25.62 25.92 13.97
C THR A 179 24.47 26.27 13.03
N MET A 180 23.32 26.69 13.55
CA MET A 180 22.18 27.11 12.74
C MET A 180 22.49 28.37 11.91
N ALA A 181 23.20 29.35 12.48
CA ALA A 181 23.64 30.53 11.73
C ALA A 181 24.58 30.16 10.57
N LEU A 182 25.49 29.19 10.79
CA LEU A 182 26.37 28.69 9.74
C LEU A 182 25.58 28.03 8.62
N TYR A 183 24.61 27.16 8.96
CA TYR A 183 23.74 26.51 7.95
C TYR A 183 22.90 27.50 7.16
N GLN A 184 22.33 28.51 7.84
CA GLN A 184 21.57 29.59 7.16
C GLN A 184 22.45 30.38 6.19
N LYS A 185 23.67 30.77 6.64
CA LYS A 185 24.64 31.51 5.82
C LYS A 185 25.10 30.71 4.59
N ALA A 186 25.22 29.40 4.73
CA ALA A 186 25.60 28.49 3.64
C ALA A 186 24.40 28.07 2.71
N GLY A 187 23.18 28.43 3.11
CA GLY A 187 21.96 28.04 2.38
C GLY A 187 21.81 26.53 2.32
N VAL A 188 22.03 25.84 3.43
CA VAL A 188 21.90 24.38 3.58
C VAL A 188 20.93 24.08 4.71
N SER A 189 20.02 23.12 4.48
CA SER A 189 19.15 22.61 5.53
C SER A 189 19.71 21.31 6.10
N PRO A 190 19.83 21.16 7.43
CA PRO A 190 20.26 19.90 8.04
C PRO A 190 19.27 18.73 7.84
N MET A 191 18.04 19.04 7.38
CA MET A 191 16.98 18.06 7.12
C MET A 191 16.79 17.76 5.61
N SER A 192 17.71 18.19 4.76
CA SER A 192 17.60 18.05 3.29
C SER A 192 18.23 16.77 2.77
#